data_ad6b3653ff6b2e43b59b986d7d40f295
#
_entry.id   ad6b3653ff6b2e43b59b986d7d40f295
#
_cell.length_a   1.000
_cell.length_b   1.000
_cell.length_c   1.000
_cell.angle_alpha   90.00
_cell.angle_beta   90.00
_cell.angle_gamma   90.00
#
_symmetry.space_group_name_H-M   'P 1'
#
loop_
_entity.id
_entity.type
_entity.pdbx_description
1 polymer ?
#
loop_
_entity_poly.entity_id
_entity_poly.type
_entity_poly.pdbx_seq_one_letter_code
_entity_poly.pdbx_strand_id
1 'polypeptide(L)'
;MRIACVLAEGFEDSEFKVPYDELKKAGHEVVVIGAEKGQKLEGKNGKVKTKADLGIDEASPEEFDALFIPGGHSPDQLRADDRFIEFTRAFAEKPIFAICHGPQLLLSADLVKGRRLTAWKTVQTDLKCTGADVVDEEVVVDGNLVTSRKPEDIPAFVRASLELLRRGADAHANA
;
A
#
# COMPACT_ATOMS: atom_id res chain seq x y z
N MET A 1 -8.18 10.31 8.61
CA MET A 1 -8.51 8.90 8.38
C MET A 1 -7.44 8.01 8.99
N ARG A 2 -7.79 6.78 9.25
CA ARG A 2 -6.87 5.78 9.82
C ARG A 2 -6.40 4.84 8.72
N ILE A 3 -5.08 4.83 8.47
CA ILE A 3 -4.47 4.11 7.34
C ILE A 3 -3.65 2.94 7.87
N ALA A 4 -3.94 1.73 7.37
CA ALA A 4 -3.13 0.55 7.66
C ALA A 4 -1.95 0.52 6.70
N CYS A 5 -0.73 0.45 7.23
CA CYS A 5 0.49 0.27 6.45
C CYS A 5 1.04 -1.13 6.75
N VAL A 6 0.84 -2.07 5.85
CA VAL A 6 1.36 -3.43 6.01
C VAL A 6 2.83 -3.47 5.60
N LEU A 7 3.68 -3.98 6.46
CA LEU A 7 5.12 -3.84 6.31
C LEU A 7 5.88 -5.08 6.82
N ALA A 8 6.88 -5.49 6.04
CA ALA A 8 7.84 -6.52 6.41
C ALA A 8 9.27 -6.03 6.21
N GLU A 9 10.23 -6.80 6.66
CA GLU A 9 11.67 -6.48 6.56
C GLU A 9 12.09 -6.24 5.12
N GLY A 10 13.02 -5.31 4.92
CA GLY A 10 13.57 -5.03 3.60
C GLY A 10 12.68 -4.19 2.70
N PHE A 11 11.75 -3.42 3.27
CA PHE A 11 10.96 -2.46 2.49
C PHE A 11 11.87 -1.41 1.82
N GLU A 12 11.42 -0.81 0.73
CA GLU A 12 12.14 0.32 0.13
C GLU A 12 12.02 1.52 1.04
N ASP A 13 13.15 2.00 1.57
CA ASP A 13 13.21 3.05 2.60
C ASP A 13 12.37 4.28 2.24
N SER A 14 12.56 4.83 1.05
CA SER A 14 11.86 6.04 0.60
C SER A 14 10.38 5.81 0.33
N GLU A 15 10.03 4.64 -0.20
CA GLU A 15 8.63 4.29 -0.53
C GLU A 15 7.77 4.09 0.72
N PHE A 16 8.38 3.79 1.84
CA PHE A 16 7.70 3.79 3.13
C PHE A 16 7.74 5.17 3.78
N LYS A 17 8.93 5.71 3.99
CA LYS A 17 9.15 6.88 4.85
C LYS A 17 8.49 8.15 4.30
N VAL A 18 8.65 8.44 3.02
CA VAL A 18 8.12 9.68 2.44
C VAL A 18 6.59 9.69 2.45
N PRO A 19 5.88 8.68 1.93
CA PRO A 19 4.43 8.66 2.04
C PRO A 19 3.94 8.62 3.49
N TYR A 20 4.60 7.87 4.35
CA TYR A 20 4.26 7.80 5.77
C TYR A 20 4.25 9.18 6.41
N ASP A 21 5.34 9.95 6.22
CA ASP A 21 5.45 11.29 6.79
C ASP A 21 4.43 12.27 6.19
N GLU A 22 4.22 12.22 4.88
CA GLU A 22 3.28 13.11 4.19
C GLU A 22 1.83 12.83 4.58
N LEU A 23 1.45 11.57 4.73
CA LEU A 23 0.12 11.20 5.20
C LEU A 23 -0.12 11.71 6.63
N LYS A 24 0.86 11.55 7.51
CA LYS A 24 0.77 12.05 8.90
C LYS A 24 0.72 13.58 8.93
N LYS A 25 1.52 14.24 8.13
CA LYS A 25 1.53 15.71 8.02
C LYS A 25 0.17 16.24 7.55
N ALA A 26 -0.54 15.50 6.74
CA ALA A 26 -1.88 15.83 6.27
C ALA A 26 -2.98 15.55 7.31
N GLY A 27 -2.62 15.07 8.49
CA GLY A 27 -3.55 14.81 9.59
C GLY A 27 -4.09 13.39 9.68
N HIS A 28 -3.59 12.47 8.87
CA HIS A 28 -4.01 11.07 8.93
C HIS A 28 -3.19 10.29 9.96
N GLU A 29 -3.80 9.28 10.55
CA GLU A 29 -3.10 8.32 11.40
C GLU A 29 -2.62 7.17 10.54
N VAL A 30 -1.32 6.84 10.60
CA VAL A 30 -0.75 5.70 9.89
C VAL A 30 -0.29 4.67 10.91
N VAL A 31 -0.87 3.48 10.83
CA VAL A 31 -0.58 2.35 11.74
C VAL A 31 0.24 1.32 10.98
N VAL A 32 1.47 1.07 11.45
CA VAL A 32 2.34 0.05 10.86
C VAL A 32 1.95 -1.32 11.39
N ILE A 33 1.58 -2.22 10.49
CA ILE A 33 1.16 -3.58 10.81
C ILE A 33 2.22 -4.56 10.31
N GLY A 34 2.86 -5.26 11.25
CA GLY A 34 3.83 -6.31 10.96
C GLY A 34 3.31 -7.68 11.38
N ALA A 35 4.18 -8.67 11.34
CA ALA A 35 3.82 -10.02 11.79
C ALA A 35 3.50 -10.04 13.28
N GLU A 36 4.25 -9.27 14.07
CA GLU A 36 4.06 -9.19 15.52
C GLU A 36 4.18 -7.73 15.99
N LYS A 37 3.40 -7.38 17.00
CA LYS A 37 3.46 -6.07 17.64
C LYS A 37 4.86 -5.82 18.21
N GLY A 38 5.40 -4.63 17.93
CA GLY A 38 6.71 -4.23 18.42
C GLY A 38 7.87 -4.79 17.61
N GLN A 39 7.62 -5.57 16.57
CA GLN A 39 8.64 -6.09 15.68
C GLN A 39 9.43 -4.94 15.06
N LYS A 40 10.76 -5.03 15.16
CA LYS A 40 11.65 -4.06 14.54
C LYS A 40 11.80 -4.38 13.06
N LEU A 41 11.64 -3.37 12.22
CA LEU A 41 11.71 -3.49 10.78
C LEU A 41 12.72 -2.47 10.23
N GLU A 42 13.56 -2.91 9.31
CA GLU A 42 14.56 -2.06 8.69
C GLU A 42 14.40 -2.07 7.17
N GLY A 43 14.54 -0.91 6.54
CA GLY A 43 14.52 -0.78 5.09
C GLY A 43 15.71 -1.48 4.45
N LYS A 44 15.57 -1.88 3.20
CA LYS A 44 16.60 -2.62 2.47
C LYS A 44 17.92 -1.86 2.32
N ASN A 45 17.88 -0.52 2.36
CA ASN A 45 19.07 0.32 2.26
C ASN A 45 19.64 0.69 3.64
N GLY A 46 19.05 0.21 4.72
CA GLY A 46 19.50 0.45 6.08
C GLY A 46 19.33 1.88 6.59
N LYS A 47 18.57 2.71 5.88
CA LYS A 47 18.42 4.14 6.21
C LYS A 47 17.21 4.42 7.10
N VAL A 48 16.19 3.58 7.03
CA VAL A 48 14.94 3.75 7.78
C VAL A 48 14.70 2.55 8.66
N LYS A 49 14.39 2.82 9.94
CA LYS A 49 14.02 1.80 10.92
C LYS A 49 12.68 2.18 11.53
N THR A 50 11.83 1.21 11.75
CA THR A 50 10.53 1.41 12.36
C THR A 50 10.15 0.20 13.21
N LYS A 51 9.03 0.31 13.92
CA LYS A 51 8.45 -0.80 14.68
C LYS A 51 7.01 -0.99 14.26
N ALA A 52 6.56 -2.22 14.25
CA ALA A 52 5.15 -2.52 14.03
C ALA A 52 4.34 -2.02 15.23
N ASP A 53 3.35 -1.18 14.96
CA ASP A 53 2.41 -0.70 15.98
C ASP A 53 1.46 -1.80 16.42
N LEU A 54 1.08 -2.65 15.48
CA LEU A 54 0.23 -3.82 15.70
C LEU A 54 0.81 -5.03 14.98
N GLY A 55 0.54 -6.22 15.51
CA GLY A 55 0.70 -7.47 14.78
C GLY A 55 -0.54 -7.73 13.92
N ILE A 56 -0.38 -8.51 12.86
CA ILE A 56 -1.49 -8.83 11.95
C ILE A 56 -2.66 -9.49 12.67
N ASP A 57 -2.39 -10.30 13.69
CA ASP A 57 -3.44 -10.98 14.45
C ASP A 57 -4.29 -10.01 15.30
N GLU A 58 -3.75 -8.83 15.60
CA GLU A 58 -4.44 -7.80 16.39
C GLU A 58 -5.15 -6.77 15.51
N ALA A 59 -4.87 -6.76 14.20
CA ALA A 59 -5.37 -5.74 13.29
C ALA A 59 -6.69 -6.19 12.66
N SER A 60 -7.72 -5.36 12.80
CA SER A 60 -9.03 -5.60 12.20
C SER A 60 -9.22 -4.63 11.03
N PRO A 61 -9.49 -5.13 9.81
CA PRO A 61 -9.66 -4.26 8.63
C PRO A 61 -10.75 -3.20 8.80
N GLU A 62 -11.79 -3.51 9.57
CA GLU A 62 -12.92 -2.61 9.82
C GLU A 62 -12.51 -1.33 10.57
N GLU A 63 -11.39 -1.36 11.28
CA GLU A 63 -10.88 -0.22 12.02
C GLU A 63 -10.09 0.77 11.17
N PHE A 64 -9.91 0.47 9.88
CA PHE A 64 -9.10 1.28 8.97
C PHE A 64 -9.91 1.77 7.78
N ASP A 65 -9.57 2.98 7.33
CA ASP A 65 -10.21 3.62 6.19
C ASP A 65 -9.49 3.36 4.87
N ALA A 66 -8.21 3.04 4.93
CA ALA A 66 -7.37 2.85 3.74
C ALA A 66 -6.20 1.91 4.02
N LEU A 67 -5.59 1.40 2.95
CA LEU A 67 -4.44 0.50 2.99
C LEU A 67 -3.28 1.08 2.19
N PHE A 68 -2.09 1.11 2.78
CA PHE A 68 -0.85 1.55 2.13
C PHE A 68 0.14 0.38 2.09
N ILE A 69 0.69 0.11 0.91
CA ILE A 69 1.60 -1.02 0.66
C ILE A 69 2.91 -0.49 0.04
N PRO A 70 3.95 -0.22 0.85
CA PRO A 70 5.28 0.10 0.34
C PRO A 70 5.91 -1.08 -0.40
N GLY A 71 6.86 -0.77 -1.29
CA GLY A 71 7.57 -1.78 -2.06
C GLY A 71 8.85 -2.29 -1.41
N GLY A 72 9.83 -2.64 -2.23
CA GLY A 72 11.06 -3.31 -1.80
C GLY A 72 10.83 -4.81 -1.68
N HIS A 73 11.48 -5.46 -0.72
CA HIS A 73 11.32 -6.90 -0.46
C HIS A 73 10.10 -7.22 0.42
N SER A 74 9.50 -6.19 1.03
CA SER A 74 8.36 -6.35 1.94
C SER A 74 7.17 -7.08 1.32
N PRO A 75 6.66 -6.69 0.14
CA PRO A 75 5.47 -7.34 -0.43
C PRO A 75 5.65 -8.83 -0.68
N ASP A 76 6.85 -9.25 -1.05
CA ASP A 76 7.13 -10.67 -1.29
C ASP A 76 6.96 -11.49 -0.01
N GLN A 77 7.40 -10.96 1.11
CA GLN A 77 7.24 -11.62 2.41
C GLN A 77 5.78 -11.59 2.89
N LEU A 78 5.09 -10.47 2.70
CA LEU A 78 3.69 -10.33 3.10
C LEU A 78 2.79 -11.31 2.34
N ARG A 79 3.02 -11.48 1.04
CA ARG A 79 2.21 -12.39 0.22
C ARG A 79 2.45 -13.87 0.52
N ALA A 80 3.49 -14.20 1.27
CA ALA A 80 3.74 -15.56 1.74
C ALA A 80 2.92 -15.91 2.98
N ASP A 81 2.23 -14.95 3.58
CA ASP A 81 1.46 -15.13 4.81
C ASP A 81 -0.02 -14.88 4.51
N ASP A 82 -0.83 -15.93 4.61
CA ASP A 82 -2.27 -15.88 4.31
C ASP A 82 -3.01 -14.84 5.14
N ARG A 83 -2.54 -14.53 6.35
CA ARG A 83 -3.16 -13.51 7.21
C ARG A 83 -3.11 -12.13 6.56
N PHE A 84 -1.98 -11.79 5.93
CA PHE A 84 -1.84 -10.52 5.20
C PHE A 84 -2.64 -10.50 3.90
N ILE A 85 -2.73 -11.64 3.21
CA ILE A 85 -3.54 -11.76 1.99
C ILE A 85 -5.03 -11.51 2.33
N GLU A 86 -5.54 -12.15 3.38
CA GLU A 86 -6.93 -11.99 3.80
C GLU A 86 -7.20 -10.56 4.30
N PHE A 87 -6.26 -10.00 5.07
CA PHE A 87 -6.36 -8.60 5.51
C PHE A 87 -6.47 -7.65 4.32
N THR A 88 -5.60 -7.82 3.33
CA THR A 88 -5.57 -7.00 2.11
C THR A 88 -6.87 -7.12 1.32
N ARG A 89 -7.39 -8.34 1.19
CA ARG A 89 -8.64 -8.61 0.46
C ARG A 89 -9.83 -7.84 1.04
N ALA A 90 -9.84 -7.63 2.34
CA ALA A 90 -10.90 -6.89 3.03
C ALA A 90 -10.95 -5.40 2.64
N PHE A 91 -9.93 -4.88 1.96
CA PHE A 91 -9.89 -3.49 1.50
C PHE A 91 -10.39 -3.31 0.06
N ALA A 92 -11.01 -4.32 -0.54
CA ALA A 92 -11.45 -4.26 -1.95
C ALA A 92 -12.27 -3.00 -2.28
N GLU A 93 -13.09 -2.52 -1.34
CA GLU A 93 -13.96 -1.35 -1.53
C GLU A 93 -13.43 -0.09 -0.84
N LYS A 94 -12.22 -0.13 -0.29
CA LYS A 94 -11.59 0.99 0.41
C LYS A 94 -10.39 1.50 -0.39
N PRO A 95 -9.94 2.74 -0.14
CA PRO A 95 -8.73 3.24 -0.79
C PRO A 95 -7.51 2.37 -0.53
N ILE A 96 -6.79 2.05 -1.60
CA ILE A 96 -5.54 1.28 -1.56
C ILE A 96 -4.46 2.05 -2.30
N PHE A 97 -3.31 2.21 -1.68
CA PHE A 97 -2.14 2.87 -2.27
C PHE A 97 -0.98 1.88 -2.29
N ALA A 98 -0.51 1.48 -3.48
CA ALA A 98 0.56 0.51 -3.62
C ALA A 98 1.62 1.01 -4.60
N ILE A 99 2.88 0.86 -4.27
CA ILE A 99 3.98 1.35 -5.10
C ILE A 99 5.01 0.27 -5.35
N CYS A 100 5.59 0.28 -6.55
CA CYS A 100 6.72 -0.57 -6.97
C CYS A 100 6.36 -2.05 -6.94
N HIS A 101 6.89 -2.83 -5.99
CA HIS A 101 6.54 -4.22 -5.80
C HIS A 101 5.25 -4.41 -4.97
N GLY A 102 4.72 -3.32 -4.40
CA GLY A 102 3.50 -3.37 -3.57
C GLY A 102 2.33 -4.10 -4.22
N PRO A 103 2.03 -3.88 -5.52
CA PRO A 103 0.94 -4.58 -6.18
C PRO A 103 1.04 -6.11 -6.22
N GLN A 104 2.21 -6.70 -5.93
CA GLN A 104 2.33 -8.15 -5.78
C GLN A 104 1.38 -8.69 -4.69
N LEU A 105 1.20 -7.92 -3.61
CA LEU A 105 0.28 -8.31 -2.55
C LEU A 105 -1.17 -8.25 -3.03
N LEU A 106 -1.51 -7.27 -3.87
CA LEU A 106 -2.83 -7.15 -4.50
C LEU A 106 -3.10 -8.33 -5.44
N LEU A 107 -2.06 -8.77 -6.15
CA LEU A 107 -2.14 -9.94 -7.03
C LEU A 107 -2.53 -11.18 -6.23
N SER A 108 -1.86 -11.44 -5.11
CA SER A 108 -2.15 -12.58 -4.24
C SER A 108 -3.53 -12.49 -3.59
N ALA A 109 -4.04 -11.27 -3.38
CA ALA A 109 -5.36 -11.03 -2.79
C ALA A 109 -6.49 -11.03 -3.83
N ASP A 110 -6.21 -11.30 -5.10
CA ASP A 110 -7.20 -11.33 -6.19
C ASP A 110 -7.89 -9.97 -6.41
N LEU A 111 -7.15 -8.88 -6.31
CA LEU A 111 -7.70 -7.52 -6.42
C LEU A 111 -7.30 -6.78 -7.69
N VAL A 112 -6.66 -7.46 -8.66
CA VAL A 112 -6.09 -6.79 -9.84
C VAL A 112 -6.82 -7.08 -11.16
N LYS A 113 -7.55 -8.17 -11.26
CA LYS A 113 -8.23 -8.54 -12.51
C LYS A 113 -9.23 -7.46 -12.92
N GLY A 114 -9.12 -7.01 -14.17
CA GLY A 114 -9.99 -5.97 -14.70
C GLY A 114 -9.71 -4.57 -14.18
N ARG A 115 -8.69 -4.40 -13.33
CA ARG A 115 -8.30 -3.10 -12.80
C ARG A 115 -7.23 -2.46 -13.68
N ARG A 116 -7.26 -1.15 -13.75
CA ARG A 116 -6.21 -0.37 -14.38
C ARG A 116 -5.20 0.04 -13.33
N LEU A 117 -3.92 -0.35 -13.51
CA LEU A 117 -2.89 -0.08 -12.52
C LEU A 117 -1.50 -0.13 -13.13
N THR A 118 -0.51 0.25 -12.33
CA THR A 118 0.90 0.12 -12.66
C THR A 118 1.67 -0.50 -11.49
N ALA A 119 2.94 -0.80 -11.72
CA ALA A 119 3.85 -1.36 -10.71
C ALA A 119 5.28 -1.26 -11.23
N TRP A 120 6.23 -1.76 -10.45
CA TRP A 120 7.60 -1.94 -10.92
C TRP A 120 7.62 -2.76 -12.21
N LYS A 121 8.55 -2.44 -13.09
CA LYS A 121 8.63 -2.97 -14.46
C LYS A 121 8.41 -4.49 -14.57
N THR A 122 9.08 -5.28 -13.72
CA THR A 122 8.95 -6.75 -13.77
C THR A 122 7.58 -7.22 -13.29
N VAL A 123 7.00 -6.52 -12.32
CA VAL A 123 5.67 -6.83 -11.78
C VAL A 123 4.58 -6.52 -12.80
N GLN A 124 4.79 -5.54 -13.67
CA GLN A 124 3.84 -5.22 -14.75
C GLN A 124 3.55 -6.42 -15.62
N THR A 125 4.56 -7.23 -15.94
CA THR A 125 4.38 -8.46 -16.71
C THR A 125 3.47 -9.45 -15.99
N ASP A 126 3.68 -9.65 -14.70
CA ASP A 126 2.86 -10.55 -13.88
C ASP A 126 1.40 -10.09 -13.86
N LEU A 127 1.19 -8.79 -13.70
CA LEU A 127 -0.16 -8.19 -13.68
C LEU A 127 -0.89 -8.39 -15.01
N LYS A 128 -0.19 -8.21 -16.13
CA LYS A 128 -0.78 -8.43 -17.47
C LYS A 128 -1.32 -9.85 -17.62
N CYS A 129 -0.62 -10.83 -17.07
CA CYS A 129 -1.02 -12.23 -17.13
C CYS A 129 -2.33 -12.52 -16.40
N THR A 130 -2.79 -11.65 -15.51
CA THR A 130 -4.01 -11.83 -14.73
C THR A 130 -5.23 -11.14 -15.31
N GLY A 131 -5.10 -10.48 -16.45
CA GLY A 131 -6.19 -9.72 -17.08
C GLY A 131 -6.31 -8.30 -16.57
N ALA A 132 -5.28 -7.78 -15.92
CA ALA A 132 -5.23 -6.36 -15.53
C ALA A 132 -4.87 -5.48 -16.73
N ASP A 133 -5.39 -4.25 -16.73
CA ASP A 133 -5.04 -3.21 -17.71
C ASP A 133 -3.85 -2.43 -17.17
N VAL A 134 -2.64 -2.85 -17.55
CA VAL A 134 -1.39 -2.26 -17.04
C VAL A 134 -0.96 -1.08 -17.89
N VAL A 135 -0.72 0.06 -17.22
CA VAL A 135 -0.28 1.30 -17.85
C VAL A 135 1.07 1.71 -17.25
N ASP A 136 2.06 1.94 -18.08
CA ASP A 136 3.40 2.35 -17.62
C ASP A 136 3.46 3.88 -17.45
N GLU A 137 2.91 4.36 -16.33
CA GLU A 137 2.89 5.77 -15.98
C GLU A 137 3.33 5.98 -14.53
N GLU A 138 3.74 7.19 -14.18
CA GLU A 138 4.23 7.49 -12.82
C GLU A 138 3.17 7.30 -11.73
N VAL A 139 1.91 7.47 -12.07
CA VAL A 139 0.79 7.21 -11.17
C VAL A 139 -0.44 6.84 -11.98
N VAL A 140 -1.15 5.81 -11.52
CA VAL A 140 -2.42 5.37 -12.13
C VAL A 140 -3.47 5.34 -11.02
N VAL A 141 -4.59 6.00 -11.26
CA VAL A 141 -5.74 6.02 -10.35
C VAL A 141 -6.90 5.33 -11.03
N ASP A 142 -7.40 4.28 -10.41
CA ASP A 142 -8.58 3.55 -10.86
C ASP A 142 -9.54 3.38 -9.69
N GLY A 143 -10.57 4.26 -9.62
CA GLY A 143 -11.50 4.25 -8.52
C GLY A 143 -10.80 4.43 -7.18
N ASN A 144 -10.82 3.40 -6.36
CA ASN A 144 -10.21 3.39 -5.02
C ASN A 144 -8.74 2.97 -5.00
N LEU A 145 -8.15 2.71 -6.16
CA LEU A 145 -6.79 2.18 -6.27
C LEU A 145 -5.83 3.22 -6.85
N VAL A 146 -4.75 3.50 -6.12
CA VAL A 146 -3.63 4.35 -6.57
C VAL A 146 -2.38 3.50 -6.62
N THR A 147 -1.70 3.47 -7.79
CA THR A 147 -0.47 2.71 -7.94
C THR A 147 0.62 3.55 -8.63
N SER A 148 1.88 3.26 -8.31
CA SER A 148 3.07 3.87 -8.91
C SER A 148 4.16 2.81 -9.08
N ARG A 149 5.24 3.15 -9.79
CA ARG A 149 6.22 2.16 -10.27
C ARG A 149 7.50 2.06 -9.45
N LYS A 150 7.97 3.17 -8.89
CA LYS A 150 9.35 3.29 -8.38
C LYS A 150 9.51 4.55 -7.51
N PRO A 151 10.65 4.68 -6.77
CA PRO A 151 10.86 5.83 -5.89
C PRO A 151 10.72 7.20 -6.57
N GLU A 152 11.12 7.34 -7.82
CA GLU A 152 11.00 8.61 -8.55
C GLU A 152 9.55 9.05 -8.72
N ASP A 153 8.60 8.12 -8.62
CA ASP A 153 7.17 8.40 -8.75
C ASP A 153 6.52 8.86 -7.43
N ILE A 154 7.24 8.83 -6.31
CA ILE A 154 6.69 9.10 -4.97
C ILE A 154 5.92 10.43 -4.90
N PRO A 155 6.40 11.56 -5.44
CA PRO A 155 5.62 12.79 -5.37
C PRO A 155 4.23 12.69 -6.00
N ALA A 156 4.12 12.09 -7.16
CA ALA A 156 2.84 11.88 -7.84
C ALA A 156 1.96 10.90 -7.06
N PHE A 157 2.56 9.83 -6.54
CA PHE A 157 1.89 8.82 -5.72
C PHE A 157 1.26 9.44 -4.46
N VAL A 158 2.02 10.27 -3.75
CA VAL A 158 1.54 10.94 -2.53
C VAL A 158 0.40 11.90 -2.86
N ARG A 159 0.55 12.73 -3.91
CA ARG A 159 -0.51 13.66 -4.30
C ARG A 159 -1.81 12.95 -4.62
N ALA A 160 -1.74 11.88 -5.41
CA ALA A 160 -2.93 11.11 -5.79
C ALA A 160 -3.57 10.42 -4.59
N SER A 161 -2.75 9.87 -3.68
CA SER A 161 -3.23 9.21 -2.47
C SER A 161 -3.97 10.20 -1.55
N LEU A 162 -3.38 11.37 -1.31
CA LEU A 162 -4.00 12.42 -0.50
C LEU A 162 -5.30 12.92 -1.12
N GLU A 163 -5.34 13.10 -2.44
CA GLU A 163 -6.56 13.53 -3.14
C GLU A 163 -7.67 12.49 -3.01
N LEU A 164 -7.34 11.21 -3.13
CA LEU A 164 -8.33 10.14 -2.96
C LEU A 164 -8.91 10.14 -1.54
N LEU A 165 -8.06 10.31 -0.53
CA LEU A 165 -8.50 10.39 0.86
C LEU A 165 -9.38 11.62 1.10
N ARG A 166 -9.06 12.76 0.50
CA ARG A 166 -9.85 13.98 0.60
C ARG A 166 -11.24 13.79 0.01
N ARG A 167 -11.35 13.16 -1.16
CA ARG A 167 -12.64 12.85 -1.81
C ARG A 167 -13.49 11.92 -0.95
N GLY A 168 -12.88 10.91 -0.34
CA GLY A 168 -13.56 10.00 0.57
C GLY A 168 -14.12 10.72 1.80
N ALA A 169 -13.34 11.63 2.39
CA ALA A 169 -13.80 12.44 3.52
C ALA A 169 -14.97 13.34 3.14
N ASP A 170 -14.89 14.00 1.97
CA ASP A 170 -15.98 14.87 1.47
C ASP A 170 -17.25 14.06 1.21
N ALA A 171 -17.13 12.86 0.66
CA ALA A 171 -18.27 11.97 0.42
C ALA A 171 -18.96 11.57 1.74
N HIS A 172 -18.17 11.27 2.79
CA HIS A 172 -18.71 10.96 4.12
C HIS A 172 -19.37 12.17 4.77
N ALA A 173 -18.82 13.36 4.58
CA ALA A 173 -19.41 14.58 5.13
C ALA A 173 -20.74 14.95 4.49
N ASN A 174 -20.96 14.54 3.23
CA ASN A 174 -22.17 14.83 2.45
C ASN A 174 -23.19 13.68 2.46
N ALA A 175 -22.89 12.62 3.17
CA ALA A 175 -23.78 11.45 3.23
C ALA A 175 -24.90 11.59 4.27
#